data_942467a41158888386282cd989243a02
#
_entry.id   942467a41158888386282cd989243a02
#
_cell.length_a   1.000
_cell.length_b   1.000
_cell.length_c   1.000
_cell.angle_alpha   90.00
_cell.angle_beta   90.00
_cell.angle_gamma   90.00
#
_symmetry.space_group_name_H-M   'P 1'
#
loop_
_entity.id
_entity.type
_entity.pdbx_description
1 polymer ?
#
loop_
_entity_poly.entity_id
_entity_poly.type
_entity_poly.pdbx_seq_one_letter_code
_entity_poly.pdbx_strand_id
1 'polypeptide(L)'
;MYNTDMVHLDSDVELSGYWPSAWPAESGGPRRQKVVASPGLNLAKGESLDSTIRETGGWAVMTVQRNPGELYLLCGRGLLPGEFPPHFRKSSSHGWVERIDPISLETLNRSKDLPSGGWLWCGAIVAHQNGDLYAVNGRYIFRFDDQCNVIAERELPFDGPFNGLVIMSDGNLVTRNLGFREDDSACFLIIDPENLNILSDPVLLDTRCMGRFSSDRSEDAEFIYTTTEKDIIRLNYMNSKLVVDSWKRSYEIAGEAQSDAWDTTIGDNRIWLMDMGRPPGWMRPGTAEQRAFGFSLTDETENLVFANHGSPFAWNPGPPLFDPTRKILVHYDSFNGGVIGHHCPTRGEAKQ
;
A
#
# COMPACT_ATOMS: atom_id res chain seq x y z
N MET A 1 14.35 -9.98 28.39
CA MET A 1 13.11 -9.33 28.85
C MET A 1 12.89 -8.14 27.94
N TYR A 2 12.06 -8.29 26.92
CA TYR A 2 11.74 -7.18 26.03
C TYR A 2 10.79 -6.24 26.75
N ASN A 3 11.17 -4.99 26.87
CA ASN A 3 10.31 -3.95 27.44
C ASN A 3 9.19 -3.68 26.45
N THR A 4 7.96 -4.00 26.82
CA THR A 4 6.77 -3.95 25.98
C THR A 4 6.08 -2.59 25.98
N ASP A 5 6.75 -1.53 26.41
CA ASP A 5 6.23 -0.18 26.22
C ASP A 5 6.27 0.19 24.74
N MET A 6 5.31 -0.35 23.99
CA MET A 6 5.06 0.09 22.61
C MET A 6 4.57 1.53 22.66
N VAL A 7 5.39 2.45 22.23
CA VAL A 7 4.96 3.81 21.94
C VAL A 7 4.06 3.68 20.71
N HIS A 8 2.75 3.82 20.86
CA HIS A 8 1.83 3.93 19.75
C HIS A 8 2.17 5.20 18.97
N LEU A 9 2.59 5.04 17.72
CA LEU A 9 2.94 6.18 16.86
C LEU A 9 1.73 6.99 16.42
N ASP A 10 0.55 6.39 16.49
CA ASP A 10 -0.71 7.05 16.19
C ASP A 10 -1.82 6.58 17.15
N SER A 11 -2.80 7.44 17.36
CA SER A 11 -3.88 7.23 18.34
C SER A 11 -4.71 5.98 18.00
N ASP A 12 -5.34 5.38 19.03
CA ASP A 12 -6.28 4.26 18.89
C ASP A 12 -7.38 4.50 17.83
N VAL A 13 -7.65 5.75 17.51
CA VAL A 13 -8.60 6.16 16.47
C VAL A 13 -8.14 5.73 15.08
N GLU A 14 -6.84 5.81 14.77
CA GLU A 14 -6.33 5.50 13.43
C GLU A 14 -6.45 4.01 13.08
N LEU A 15 -6.25 3.14 14.06
CA LEU A 15 -6.29 1.68 13.88
C LEU A 15 -7.65 1.05 14.14
N SER A 16 -8.70 1.85 14.40
CA SER A 16 -10.06 1.32 14.52
C SER A 16 -10.43 0.48 13.29
N GLY A 17 -11.05 -0.67 13.51
CA GLY A 17 -11.33 -1.66 12.43
C GLY A 17 -10.19 -2.66 12.20
N TYR A 18 -8.95 -2.31 12.48
CA TYR A 18 -7.80 -3.20 12.36
C TYR A 18 -7.56 -4.04 13.61
N TRP A 19 -6.90 -5.17 13.46
CA TRP A 19 -6.37 -5.92 14.58
C TRP A 19 -5.31 -5.08 15.30
N PRO A 20 -5.33 -5.03 16.66
CA PRO A 20 -4.40 -4.19 17.43
C PRO A 20 -2.98 -4.81 17.44
N SER A 21 -2.24 -4.62 16.38
CA SER A 21 -0.88 -5.11 16.20
C SER A 21 0.03 -4.03 15.62
N ALA A 22 1.35 -4.27 15.66
CA ALA A 22 2.33 -3.34 15.10
C ALA A 22 2.32 -3.30 13.56
N TRP A 23 1.71 -4.31 12.89
CA TRP A 23 1.69 -4.40 11.42
C TRP A 23 0.39 -5.05 10.89
N PRO A 24 -0.80 -4.45 11.17
CA PRO A 24 -2.08 -5.08 10.84
C PRO A 24 -2.44 -5.03 9.36
N ALA A 25 -1.69 -4.29 8.56
CA ALA A 25 -1.92 -4.16 7.12
C ALA A 25 -0.62 -4.15 6.37
N GLU A 26 -0.68 -4.44 5.09
CA GLU A 26 0.43 -4.21 4.18
C GLU A 26 0.94 -2.77 4.33
N SER A 27 2.24 -2.61 4.45
CA SER A 27 2.90 -1.32 4.70
C SER A 27 2.64 -0.70 6.08
N GLY A 28 2.22 -1.50 7.07
CA GLY A 28 2.17 -1.14 8.48
C GLY A 28 0.81 -0.70 8.99
N GLY A 29 -0.05 -0.14 8.14
CA GLY A 29 -1.36 0.36 8.54
C GLY A 29 -2.02 1.24 7.48
N PRO A 30 -3.13 1.93 7.82
CA PRO A 30 -3.91 2.73 6.89
C PRO A 30 -3.12 3.87 6.23
N ARG A 31 -2.23 4.51 6.94
CA ARG A 31 -1.34 5.58 6.43
C ARG A 31 -0.14 5.09 5.63
N ARG A 32 0.11 3.79 5.63
CA ARG A 32 1.16 3.14 4.85
C ARG A 32 2.58 3.69 5.13
N GLN A 33 2.87 4.02 6.36
CA GLN A 33 4.14 4.65 6.76
C GLN A 33 5.34 3.73 6.71
N LYS A 34 5.13 2.42 6.77
CA LYS A 34 6.16 1.37 6.75
C LYS A 34 7.15 1.49 7.92
N VAL A 35 6.66 1.97 9.04
CA VAL A 35 7.42 2.18 10.26
C VAL A 35 6.70 1.50 11.42
N VAL A 36 7.46 0.91 12.30
CA VAL A 36 6.98 0.41 13.60
C VAL A 36 7.53 1.28 14.70
N ALA A 37 6.77 1.45 15.79
CA ALA A 37 7.24 2.10 17.00
C ALA A 37 8.28 1.21 17.67
N SER A 38 9.54 1.38 17.31
CA SER A 38 10.65 0.63 17.84
C SER A 38 11.88 1.53 17.97
N PRO A 39 12.71 1.37 19.01
CA PRO A 39 13.98 2.06 19.10
C PRO A 39 14.96 1.70 17.97
N GLY A 40 14.59 0.72 17.12
CA GLY A 40 15.45 0.18 16.08
C GLY A 40 16.46 -0.83 16.63
N LEU A 41 17.32 -1.29 15.74
CA LEU A 41 18.42 -2.18 16.08
C LEU A 41 19.59 -1.33 16.57
N ASN A 42 19.82 -1.31 17.89
CA ASN A 42 20.94 -0.60 18.47
C ASN A 42 22.16 -1.53 18.53
N LEU A 43 22.84 -1.67 17.40
CA LEU A 43 24.04 -2.50 17.30
C LEU A 43 25.23 -1.79 17.93
N ALA A 44 25.91 -2.44 18.87
CA ALA A 44 27.18 -1.99 19.37
C ALA A 44 28.30 -2.19 18.33
N LYS A 45 29.40 -1.47 18.49
CA LYS A 45 30.54 -1.61 17.58
C LYS A 45 31.08 -3.06 17.60
N GLY A 46 31.05 -3.70 16.44
CA GLY A 46 31.52 -5.08 16.25
C GLY A 46 30.43 -6.13 16.34
N GLU A 47 29.19 -5.74 16.63
CA GLU A 47 28.03 -6.61 16.47
C GLU A 47 27.60 -6.68 15.00
N SER A 48 27.08 -7.82 14.60
CA SER A 48 26.51 -8.07 13.27
C SER A 48 25.07 -8.54 13.40
N LEU A 49 24.31 -8.41 12.32
CA LEU A 49 22.97 -8.99 12.20
C LEU A 49 23.09 -10.39 11.60
N ASP A 50 22.45 -11.34 12.24
CA ASP A 50 22.13 -12.63 11.61
C ASP A 50 20.86 -12.48 10.80
N SER A 51 20.80 -13.13 9.65
CA SER A 51 19.63 -13.11 8.78
C SER A 51 19.20 -14.52 8.39
N THR A 52 17.90 -14.76 8.42
CA THR A 52 17.29 -15.94 7.85
C THR A 52 16.62 -15.56 6.53
N ILE A 53 16.89 -16.31 5.48
CA ILE A 53 16.36 -16.06 4.14
C ILE A 53 15.52 -17.27 3.71
N ARG A 54 14.36 -16.98 3.11
CA ARG A 54 13.47 -17.99 2.55
C ARG A 54 13.07 -17.61 1.13
N GLU A 55 13.08 -18.60 0.25
CA GLU A 55 12.48 -18.51 -1.07
C GLU A 55 10.96 -18.75 -0.96
N THR A 56 10.15 -17.77 -1.32
CA THR A 56 8.68 -17.90 -1.24
C THR A 56 8.08 -18.60 -2.45
N GLY A 57 8.80 -18.63 -3.56
CA GLY A 57 8.28 -19.13 -4.84
C GLY A 57 7.25 -18.19 -5.48
N GLY A 58 6.94 -17.06 -4.84
CA GLY A 58 6.09 -15.98 -5.34
C GLY A 58 6.92 -14.80 -5.78
N TRP A 59 6.34 -13.92 -6.60
CA TRP A 59 7.02 -12.70 -7.05
C TRP A 59 6.55 -11.45 -6.32
N ALA A 60 5.36 -11.48 -5.74
CA ALA A 60 4.86 -10.42 -4.88
C ALA A 60 4.50 -11.01 -3.52
N VAL A 61 5.08 -10.48 -2.46
CA VAL A 61 4.86 -10.93 -1.10
C VAL A 61 4.48 -9.75 -0.24
N MET A 62 3.37 -9.89 0.47
CA MET A 62 2.87 -8.89 1.40
C MET A 62 2.73 -9.51 2.78
N THR A 63 3.07 -8.75 3.79
CA THR A 63 3.17 -9.25 5.16
C THR A 63 2.21 -8.52 6.08
N VAL A 64 1.55 -9.25 6.96
CA VAL A 64 0.81 -8.70 8.11
C VAL A 64 1.14 -9.50 9.37
N GLN A 65 1.09 -8.81 10.49
CA GLN A 65 1.18 -9.39 11.82
C GLN A 65 -0.17 -9.24 12.52
N ARG A 66 -0.63 -10.31 13.16
CA ARG A 66 -1.80 -10.29 14.03
C ARG A 66 -1.36 -10.20 15.48
N ASN A 67 -1.01 -11.29 16.11
CA ASN A 67 -0.42 -11.31 17.44
C ASN A 67 1.12 -11.39 17.37
N PRO A 68 1.84 -11.11 18.45
CA PRO A 68 3.26 -11.40 18.52
C PRO A 68 3.55 -12.86 18.13
N GLY A 69 4.42 -13.06 17.13
CA GLY A 69 4.73 -14.39 16.58
C GLY A 69 3.74 -14.91 15.52
N GLU A 70 2.66 -14.22 15.24
CA GLU A 70 1.72 -14.56 14.15
C GLU A 70 1.99 -13.72 12.91
N LEU A 71 2.80 -14.23 12.02
CA LEU A 71 3.19 -13.59 10.78
C LEU A 71 2.54 -14.27 9.59
N TYR A 72 1.83 -13.51 8.76
CA TYR A 72 1.13 -14.00 7.57
C TYR A 72 1.68 -13.34 6.32
N LEU A 73 1.78 -14.14 5.26
CA LEU A 73 2.21 -13.69 3.95
C LEU A 73 1.10 -13.93 2.93
N LEU A 74 0.79 -12.91 2.13
CA LEU A 74 0.08 -13.09 0.88
C LEU A 74 1.11 -13.20 -0.24
N CYS A 75 1.12 -14.32 -0.94
CA CYS A 75 2.02 -14.60 -2.04
C CYS A 75 1.25 -14.75 -3.35
N GLY A 76 1.85 -14.31 -4.45
CA GLY A 76 1.31 -14.51 -5.80
C GLY A 76 2.30 -15.25 -6.69
N ARG A 77 1.79 -16.17 -7.50
CA ARG A 77 2.55 -16.92 -8.50
C ARG A 77 1.91 -16.78 -9.86
N GLY A 78 2.72 -16.59 -10.87
CA GLY A 78 2.23 -16.48 -12.25
C GLY A 78 3.28 -15.99 -13.23
N LEU A 79 4.30 -15.28 -12.73
CA LEU A 79 5.46 -14.88 -13.55
C LEU A 79 6.65 -15.78 -13.27
N LEU A 80 7.30 -16.21 -14.33
CA LEU A 80 8.68 -16.71 -14.27
C LEU A 80 9.63 -15.53 -14.49
N PRO A 81 10.87 -15.58 -13.99
CA PRO A 81 11.87 -14.55 -14.23
C PRO A 81 12.00 -14.23 -15.73
N GLY A 82 11.86 -12.96 -16.10
CA GLY A 82 11.91 -12.51 -17.50
C GLY A 82 10.62 -12.67 -18.31
N GLU A 83 9.53 -13.19 -17.72
CA GLU A 83 8.26 -13.34 -18.38
C GLU A 83 7.34 -12.16 -18.05
N PHE A 84 7.00 -11.35 -19.06
CA PHE A 84 6.01 -10.28 -18.92
C PHE A 84 4.89 -10.47 -19.95
N PRO A 85 3.85 -11.25 -19.60
CA PRO A 85 2.76 -11.48 -20.53
C PRO A 85 1.97 -10.20 -20.79
N PRO A 86 1.41 -10.04 -22.00
CA PRO A 86 0.58 -8.89 -22.33
C PRO A 86 -0.52 -8.65 -21.32
N HIS A 87 -0.72 -7.41 -20.94
CA HIS A 87 -1.78 -6.97 -20.04
C HIS A 87 -1.77 -7.60 -18.64
N PHE A 88 -0.64 -8.12 -18.17
CA PHE A 88 -0.53 -8.78 -16.86
C PHE A 88 -1.52 -9.93 -16.66
N ARG A 89 -1.82 -10.68 -17.71
CA ARG A 89 -2.72 -11.82 -17.66
C ARG A 89 -2.02 -13.14 -17.95
N LYS A 90 -2.27 -14.11 -17.09
CA LYS A 90 -1.85 -15.51 -17.27
C LYS A 90 -2.87 -16.43 -16.58
N SER A 91 -3.46 -17.33 -17.33
CA SER A 91 -4.53 -18.21 -16.85
C SER A 91 -4.11 -19.10 -15.68
N SER A 92 -2.81 -19.39 -15.56
CA SER A 92 -2.24 -20.17 -14.44
C SER A 92 -1.86 -19.34 -13.22
N SER A 93 -2.15 -18.04 -13.22
CA SER A 93 -1.88 -17.17 -12.09
C SER A 93 -2.76 -17.52 -10.89
N HIS A 94 -2.16 -17.61 -9.73
CA HIS A 94 -2.83 -17.85 -8.47
C HIS A 94 -2.06 -17.19 -7.32
N GLY A 95 -2.71 -17.04 -6.18
CA GLY A 95 -2.08 -16.62 -4.93
C GLY A 95 -2.30 -17.64 -3.82
N TRP A 96 -1.75 -17.38 -2.67
CA TRP A 96 -2.03 -18.08 -1.42
C TRP A 96 -1.70 -17.21 -0.23
N VAL A 97 -2.34 -17.50 0.90
CA VAL A 97 -1.96 -16.94 2.19
C VAL A 97 -1.29 -18.03 3.01
N GLU A 98 -0.20 -17.71 3.66
CA GLU A 98 0.47 -18.63 4.58
C GLU A 98 0.85 -17.93 5.89
N ARG A 99 0.74 -18.69 6.99
CA ARG A 99 1.30 -18.35 8.28
C ARG A 99 2.68 -18.96 8.38
N ILE A 100 3.65 -18.18 8.79
CA ILE A 100 5.03 -18.63 8.93
C ILE A 100 5.54 -18.46 10.36
N ASP A 101 6.50 -19.28 10.73
CA ASP A 101 7.30 -19.05 11.92
C ASP A 101 8.20 -17.83 11.72
N PRO A 102 8.17 -16.81 12.60
CA PRO A 102 8.90 -15.56 12.40
C PRO A 102 10.43 -15.70 12.56
N ILE A 103 10.92 -16.83 13.07
CA ILE A 103 12.36 -17.07 13.30
C ILE A 103 12.91 -17.98 12.20
N SER A 104 12.30 -19.14 12.01
CA SER A 104 12.76 -20.12 10.99
C SER A 104 12.25 -19.78 9.59
N LEU A 105 11.21 -18.96 9.48
CA LEU A 105 10.44 -18.65 8.28
C LEU A 105 9.77 -19.88 7.63
N GLU A 106 9.67 -20.99 8.34
CA GLU A 106 8.96 -22.18 7.84
C GLU A 106 7.45 -21.96 7.79
N THR A 107 6.79 -22.55 6.79
CA THR A 107 5.33 -22.50 6.69
C THR A 107 4.70 -23.34 7.81
N LEU A 108 3.89 -22.70 8.64
CA LEU A 108 3.07 -23.34 9.66
C LEU A 108 1.71 -23.77 9.11
N ASN A 109 1.06 -22.90 8.37
CA ASN A 109 -0.22 -23.12 7.71
C ASN A 109 -0.22 -22.46 6.34
N ARG A 110 -1.00 -22.99 5.40
CA ARG A 110 -1.14 -22.44 4.06
C ARG A 110 -2.56 -22.65 3.55
N SER A 111 -3.14 -21.62 2.93
CA SER A 111 -4.42 -21.72 2.25
C SER A 111 -4.36 -22.63 1.02
N LYS A 112 -5.52 -23.01 0.50
CA LYS A 112 -5.64 -23.48 -0.90
C LYS A 112 -5.06 -22.43 -1.85
N ASP A 113 -4.78 -22.83 -3.09
CA ASP A 113 -4.47 -21.87 -4.14
C ASP A 113 -5.69 -21.00 -4.41
N LEU A 114 -5.47 -19.68 -4.44
CA LEU A 114 -6.49 -18.64 -4.59
C LEU A 114 -6.60 -18.24 -6.06
N PRO A 115 -7.78 -18.31 -6.68
CA PRO A 115 -7.97 -17.81 -8.03
C PRO A 115 -7.66 -16.32 -8.12
N SER A 116 -7.17 -15.88 -9.26
CA SER A 116 -6.88 -14.47 -9.56
C SER A 116 -7.71 -13.92 -10.73
N GLY A 117 -8.52 -14.77 -11.40
CA GLY A 117 -9.20 -14.41 -12.65
C GLY A 117 -8.24 -14.24 -13.83
N GLY A 118 -7.06 -14.86 -13.73
CA GLY A 118 -6.00 -14.74 -14.74
C GLY A 118 -5.09 -13.52 -14.57
N TRP A 119 -5.30 -12.70 -13.54
CA TRP A 119 -4.44 -11.57 -13.24
C TRP A 119 -3.21 -11.99 -12.44
N LEU A 120 -2.07 -11.39 -12.75
CA LEU A 120 -0.78 -11.74 -12.10
C LEU A 120 -0.55 -11.08 -10.75
N TRP A 121 -1.44 -10.20 -10.32
CA TRP A 121 -1.20 -9.34 -9.18
C TRP A 121 -1.95 -9.82 -7.93
N CYS A 122 -1.24 -10.08 -6.83
CA CYS A 122 -1.81 -10.17 -5.50
C CYS A 122 -1.84 -8.76 -4.89
N GLY A 123 -3.04 -8.28 -4.54
CA GLY A 123 -3.28 -6.85 -4.30
C GLY A 123 -2.95 -6.34 -2.92
N ALA A 124 -3.49 -6.96 -1.86
CA ALA A 124 -3.27 -6.54 -0.47
C ALA A 124 -3.74 -7.59 0.53
N ILE A 125 -3.24 -7.49 1.76
CA ILE A 125 -3.70 -8.27 2.91
C ILE A 125 -3.81 -7.38 4.14
N VAL A 126 -4.84 -7.61 4.97
CA VAL A 126 -5.09 -6.90 6.23
C VAL A 126 -5.57 -7.86 7.31
N ALA A 127 -5.26 -7.55 8.58
CA ALA A 127 -5.81 -8.21 9.75
C ALA A 127 -6.91 -7.34 10.35
N HIS A 128 -8.13 -7.87 10.42
CA HIS A 128 -9.33 -7.16 10.84
C HIS A 128 -9.58 -7.35 12.34
N GLN A 129 -10.24 -6.37 12.97
CA GLN A 129 -10.57 -6.41 14.41
C GLN A 129 -11.44 -7.63 14.83
N ASN A 130 -12.18 -8.25 13.90
CA ASN A 130 -12.95 -9.47 14.19
C ASN A 130 -12.07 -10.73 14.30
N GLY A 131 -10.77 -10.62 14.10
CA GLY A 131 -9.79 -11.71 14.21
C GLY A 131 -9.45 -12.40 12.89
N ASP A 132 -10.15 -12.09 11.81
CA ASP A 132 -9.94 -12.68 10.50
C ASP A 132 -8.95 -11.88 9.65
N LEU A 133 -8.42 -12.53 8.63
CA LEU A 133 -7.59 -11.92 7.61
C LEU A 133 -8.41 -11.72 6.35
N TYR A 134 -8.17 -10.61 5.67
CA TYR A 134 -8.78 -10.33 4.36
C TYR A 134 -7.70 -10.04 3.34
N ALA A 135 -7.86 -10.61 2.15
CA ALA A 135 -6.92 -10.35 1.05
C ALA A 135 -7.64 -10.18 -0.29
N VAL A 136 -7.09 -9.33 -1.14
CA VAL A 136 -7.46 -9.26 -2.55
C VAL A 136 -6.37 -9.92 -3.40
N ASN A 137 -6.76 -10.77 -4.34
CA ASN A 137 -5.87 -11.45 -5.28
C ASN A 137 -6.48 -11.44 -6.68
N GLY A 138 -5.85 -10.71 -7.60
CA GLY A 138 -6.47 -10.45 -8.91
C GLY A 138 -7.83 -9.78 -8.75
N ARG A 139 -8.89 -10.38 -9.30
CA ARG A 139 -10.26 -9.85 -9.20
C ARG A 139 -11.10 -10.52 -8.11
N TYR A 140 -10.47 -11.09 -7.08
CA TYR A 140 -11.16 -11.76 -5.97
C TYR A 140 -10.81 -11.15 -4.63
N ILE A 141 -11.77 -11.18 -3.70
CA ILE A 141 -11.54 -10.92 -2.29
C ILE A 141 -11.81 -12.19 -1.49
N PHE A 142 -11.03 -12.40 -0.44
CA PHE A 142 -11.07 -13.58 0.42
C PHE A 142 -11.10 -13.18 1.89
N ARG A 143 -11.80 -13.98 2.69
CA ARG A 143 -11.76 -13.96 4.15
C ARG A 143 -11.14 -15.27 4.65
N PHE A 144 -10.23 -15.18 5.61
CA PHE A 144 -9.50 -16.32 6.18
C PHE A 144 -9.60 -16.33 7.69
N ASP A 145 -9.61 -17.53 8.28
CA ASP A 145 -9.34 -17.69 9.70
C ASP A 145 -7.83 -17.58 10.00
N ASP A 146 -7.46 -17.71 11.27
CA ASP A 146 -6.08 -17.66 11.75
C ASP A 146 -5.22 -18.86 11.34
N GLN A 147 -5.83 -19.91 10.78
CA GLN A 147 -5.16 -21.09 10.23
C GLN A 147 -5.02 -21.02 8.70
N CYS A 148 -5.30 -19.86 8.10
CA CYS A 148 -5.31 -19.63 6.65
C CYS A 148 -6.38 -20.43 5.89
N ASN A 149 -7.42 -20.95 6.54
CA ASN A 149 -8.53 -21.55 5.82
C ASN A 149 -9.39 -20.42 5.22
N VAL A 150 -9.80 -20.61 3.96
CA VAL A 150 -10.72 -19.69 3.29
C VAL A 150 -12.12 -19.89 3.87
N ILE A 151 -12.63 -18.88 4.58
CA ILE A 151 -13.99 -18.84 5.15
C ILE A 151 -15.00 -18.40 4.10
N ALA A 152 -14.62 -17.37 3.33
CA ALA A 152 -15.46 -16.83 2.26
C ALA A 152 -14.59 -16.32 1.11
N GLU A 153 -15.14 -16.34 -0.09
CA GLU A 153 -14.53 -15.79 -1.29
C GLU A 153 -15.58 -15.13 -2.19
N ARG A 154 -15.19 -14.07 -2.88
CA ARG A 154 -16.04 -13.39 -3.83
C ARG A 154 -15.27 -12.86 -5.02
N GLU A 155 -15.81 -13.07 -6.21
CA GLU A 155 -15.38 -12.42 -7.43
C GLU A 155 -15.92 -10.99 -7.46
N LEU A 156 -15.04 -10.02 -7.72
CA LEU A 156 -15.37 -8.60 -7.79
C LEU A 156 -15.84 -8.22 -9.19
N PRO A 157 -16.74 -7.25 -9.34
CA PRO A 157 -17.51 -7.03 -10.59
C PRO A 157 -16.68 -6.48 -11.75
N PHE A 158 -15.48 -5.98 -11.52
CA PHE A 158 -14.64 -5.36 -12.56
C PHE A 158 -13.58 -6.32 -13.05
N ASP A 159 -13.34 -6.33 -14.36
CA ASP A 159 -12.30 -7.12 -15.00
C ASP A 159 -10.95 -6.41 -14.89
N GLY A 160 -10.36 -6.46 -13.71
CA GLY A 160 -9.06 -5.88 -13.38
C GLY A 160 -8.53 -6.45 -12.07
N PRO A 161 -7.23 -6.36 -11.82
CA PRO A 161 -6.68 -6.73 -10.53
C PRO A 161 -6.99 -5.63 -9.53
N PHE A 162 -7.48 -6.02 -8.36
CA PHE A 162 -7.68 -5.10 -7.24
C PHE A 162 -6.37 -4.92 -6.48
N ASN A 163 -6.06 -3.68 -6.08
CA ASN A 163 -4.80 -3.31 -5.48
C ASN A 163 -5.00 -2.31 -4.33
N GLY A 164 -4.64 -2.72 -3.15
CA GLY A 164 -4.90 -2.01 -1.92
C GLY A 164 -6.19 -2.46 -1.25
N LEU A 165 -6.12 -2.53 0.06
CA LEU A 165 -7.23 -2.90 0.94
C LEU A 165 -7.05 -2.12 2.24
N VAL A 166 -8.05 -1.36 2.63
CA VAL A 166 -8.09 -0.65 3.90
C VAL A 166 -9.35 -1.00 4.66
N ILE A 167 -9.30 -0.88 5.98
CA ILE A 167 -10.44 -1.09 6.86
C ILE A 167 -10.88 0.27 7.37
N MET A 168 -12.16 0.58 7.24
CA MET A 168 -12.75 1.81 7.72
C MET A 168 -13.11 1.70 9.21
N SER A 169 -13.41 2.81 9.86
CA SER A 169 -13.68 2.83 11.32
C SER A 169 -14.86 1.97 11.77
N ASP A 170 -15.83 1.78 10.88
CA ASP A 170 -16.99 0.91 11.10
C ASP A 170 -16.71 -0.58 10.80
N GLY A 171 -15.48 -0.92 10.42
CA GLY A 171 -15.05 -2.28 10.07
C GLY A 171 -15.25 -2.64 8.60
N ASN A 172 -15.89 -1.82 7.79
CA ASN A 172 -16.04 -2.09 6.37
C ASN A 172 -14.70 -2.06 5.63
N LEU A 173 -14.59 -2.89 4.61
CA LEU A 173 -13.41 -2.98 3.77
C LEU A 173 -13.57 -2.08 2.54
N VAL A 174 -12.50 -1.38 2.17
CA VAL A 174 -12.47 -0.65 0.90
C VAL A 174 -11.32 -1.15 0.05
N THR A 175 -11.61 -1.41 -1.22
CA THR A 175 -10.61 -1.81 -2.22
C THR A 175 -10.86 -1.09 -3.54
N ARG A 176 -9.85 -1.10 -4.43
CA ARG A 176 -9.89 -0.44 -5.74
C ARG A 176 -9.13 -1.27 -6.78
N ASN A 177 -9.64 -1.32 -8.02
CA ASN A 177 -8.92 -1.93 -9.13
C ASN A 177 -7.69 -1.11 -9.55
N LEU A 178 -6.71 -1.79 -10.09
CA LEU A 178 -5.51 -1.21 -10.71
C LEU A 178 -5.78 -0.97 -12.20
N GLY A 179 -5.49 0.23 -12.69
CA GLY A 179 -5.60 0.57 -14.10
C GLY A 179 -4.26 0.51 -14.81
N PHE A 180 -4.15 -0.28 -15.87
CA PHE A 180 -2.91 -0.43 -16.66
C PHE A 180 -2.96 0.30 -18.00
N ARG A 181 -4.15 0.56 -18.52
CA ARG A 181 -4.36 1.23 -19.81
C ARG A 181 -4.68 2.70 -19.57
N GLU A 182 -4.45 3.51 -20.59
CA GLU A 182 -4.77 4.94 -20.55
C GLU A 182 -6.28 5.20 -20.40
N ASP A 183 -7.11 4.29 -20.90
CA ASP A 183 -8.58 4.35 -20.88
C ASP A 183 -9.20 3.57 -19.69
N ASP A 184 -8.40 2.99 -18.81
CA ASP A 184 -8.92 2.32 -17.63
C ASP A 184 -9.48 3.33 -16.63
N SER A 185 -10.62 3.01 -16.05
CA SER A 185 -11.24 3.76 -14.96
C SER A 185 -10.93 3.10 -13.62
N ALA A 186 -10.69 3.90 -12.60
CA ALA A 186 -10.58 3.39 -11.25
C ALA A 186 -11.97 3.21 -10.64
N CYS A 187 -12.15 2.10 -9.93
CA CYS A 187 -13.40 1.72 -9.29
C CYS A 187 -13.15 1.36 -7.84
N PHE A 188 -13.73 2.12 -6.91
CA PHE A 188 -13.72 1.80 -5.49
C PHE A 188 -14.96 1.01 -5.11
N LEU A 189 -14.76 -0.01 -4.27
CA LEU A 189 -15.81 -0.85 -3.70
C LEU A 189 -15.74 -0.79 -2.18
N ILE A 190 -16.91 -0.72 -1.54
CA ILE A 190 -17.08 -0.90 -0.10
C ILE A 190 -17.66 -2.29 0.12
N ILE A 191 -17.05 -3.07 1.00
CA ILE A 191 -17.35 -4.49 1.17
C ILE A 191 -17.60 -4.78 2.64
N ASP A 192 -18.69 -5.49 2.92
CA ASP A 192 -19.04 -6.02 4.22
C ASP A 192 -18.06 -7.14 4.61
N PRO A 193 -17.34 -7.05 5.74
CA PRO A 193 -16.40 -8.08 6.15
C PRO A 193 -17.07 -9.43 6.49
N GLU A 194 -18.35 -9.45 6.91
CA GLU A 194 -18.99 -10.68 7.34
C GLU A 194 -19.32 -11.63 6.18
N ASN A 195 -19.81 -11.07 5.08
CA ASN A 195 -20.33 -11.86 3.95
C ASN A 195 -19.72 -11.49 2.61
N LEU A 196 -18.78 -10.55 2.57
CA LEU A 196 -18.10 -10.00 1.40
C LEU A 196 -19.06 -9.33 0.39
N ASN A 197 -20.26 -8.92 0.80
CA ASN A 197 -21.18 -8.19 -0.07
C ASN A 197 -20.70 -6.76 -0.32
N ILE A 198 -20.95 -6.27 -1.53
CA ILE A 198 -20.72 -4.87 -1.88
C ILE A 198 -21.88 -4.06 -1.29
N LEU A 199 -21.55 -3.07 -0.46
CA LEU A 199 -22.51 -2.33 0.36
C LEU A 199 -23.15 -1.13 -0.34
N SER A 200 -22.51 -0.60 -1.38
CA SER A 200 -22.99 0.58 -2.10
C SER A 200 -22.64 0.47 -3.58
N ASP A 201 -23.22 1.35 -4.39
CA ASP A 201 -22.81 1.49 -5.78
C ASP A 201 -21.30 1.82 -5.85
N PRO A 202 -20.59 1.24 -6.81
CA PRO A 202 -19.17 1.52 -7.03
C PRO A 202 -18.90 3.00 -7.30
N VAL A 203 -17.85 3.54 -6.73
CA VAL A 203 -17.38 4.89 -7.06
C VAL A 203 -16.39 4.81 -8.20
N LEU A 204 -16.79 5.35 -9.36
CA LEU A 204 -15.99 5.37 -10.57
C LEU A 204 -15.25 6.70 -10.71
N LEU A 205 -13.99 6.63 -11.09
CA LEU A 205 -13.19 7.79 -11.48
C LEU A 205 -12.93 7.73 -12.97
N ASP A 206 -13.05 8.85 -13.67
CA ASP A 206 -12.76 8.96 -15.11
C ASP A 206 -11.25 8.92 -15.43
N THR A 207 -10.49 8.28 -14.57
CA THR A 207 -9.04 8.16 -14.68
C THR A 207 -8.56 6.86 -14.05
N ARG A 208 -7.46 6.36 -14.53
CA ARG A 208 -6.80 5.20 -13.94
C ARG A 208 -6.04 5.58 -12.67
N CYS A 209 -5.83 4.58 -11.84
CA CYS A 209 -4.97 4.66 -10.66
C CYS A 209 -4.03 3.46 -10.67
N MET A 210 -2.74 3.72 -10.51
CA MET A 210 -1.71 2.68 -10.61
C MET A 210 -1.30 2.10 -9.25
N GLY A 211 -0.99 2.94 -8.30
CA GLY A 211 -0.51 2.52 -6.99
C GLY A 211 -1.62 2.10 -6.03
N ARG A 212 -1.23 1.85 -4.80
CA ARG A 212 -2.15 1.65 -3.69
C ARG A 212 -2.54 2.98 -3.10
N PHE A 213 -3.66 2.99 -2.40
CA PHE A 213 -4.18 4.15 -1.71
C PHE A 213 -3.93 4.04 -0.20
N SER A 214 -3.94 5.17 0.48
CA SER A 214 -3.87 5.28 1.93
C SER A 214 -5.17 5.87 2.49
N SER A 215 -5.45 5.61 3.75
CA SER A 215 -6.54 6.27 4.47
C SER A 215 -6.01 7.03 5.67
N ASP A 216 -6.71 8.09 6.01
CA ASP A 216 -6.47 8.91 7.17
C ASP A 216 -7.80 9.23 7.85
N ARG A 217 -7.78 9.37 9.15
CA ARG A 217 -8.98 9.66 9.92
C ARG A 217 -8.70 10.58 11.10
N SER A 218 -9.72 11.32 11.45
CA SER A 218 -9.83 12.10 12.68
C SER A 218 -11.09 11.69 13.42
N GLU A 219 -11.40 12.34 14.55
CA GLU A 219 -12.64 12.09 15.29
C GLU A 219 -13.89 12.31 14.44
N ASP A 220 -13.86 13.29 13.53
CA ASP A 220 -15.03 13.74 12.78
C ASP A 220 -15.05 13.32 11.29
N ALA A 221 -13.95 12.79 10.76
CA ALA A 221 -13.83 12.53 9.33
C ALA A 221 -12.89 11.37 9.01
N GLU A 222 -13.21 10.67 7.94
CA GLU A 222 -12.43 9.56 7.43
C GLU A 222 -12.25 9.70 5.91
N PHE A 223 -11.01 9.65 5.46
CA PHE A 223 -10.64 9.94 4.08
C PHE A 223 -9.81 8.82 3.47
N ILE A 224 -9.96 8.67 2.17
CA ILE A 224 -9.07 7.87 1.33
C ILE A 224 -8.35 8.80 0.36
N TYR A 225 -7.04 8.61 0.22
CA TYR A 225 -6.19 9.33 -0.72
C TYR A 225 -5.61 8.39 -1.75
N THR A 226 -5.80 8.70 -3.01
CA THR A 226 -5.29 7.90 -4.12
C THR A 226 -4.64 8.77 -5.18
N THR A 227 -3.61 8.22 -5.84
CA THR A 227 -3.00 8.82 -7.00
C THR A 227 -3.80 8.45 -8.25
N THR A 228 -4.00 9.42 -9.11
CA THR A 228 -4.40 9.23 -10.51
C THR A 228 -3.16 9.34 -11.40
N GLU A 229 -3.34 9.50 -12.68
CA GLU A 229 -2.22 9.67 -13.63
C GLU A 229 -1.35 10.89 -13.31
N LYS A 230 -1.95 11.99 -12.84
CA LYS A 230 -1.25 13.28 -12.63
C LYS A 230 -1.59 13.97 -11.32
N ASP A 231 -2.57 13.46 -10.62
CA ASP A 231 -3.13 14.11 -9.44
C ASP A 231 -3.21 13.15 -8.26
N ILE A 232 -3.28 13.70 -7.08
CA ILE A 232 -3.80 13.04 -5.90
C ILE A 232 -5.21 13.55 -5.68
N ILE A 233 -6.14 12.66 -5.44
CA ILE A 233 -7.52 12.98 -5.10
C ILE A 233 -7.88 12.41 -3.74
N ARG A 234 -8.88 13.01 -3.10
CA ARG A 234 -9.44 12.57 -1.84
C ARG A 234 -10.87 12.10 -2.01
N LEU A 235 -11.20 11.00 -1.34
CA LEU A 235 -12.57 10.55 -1.17
C LEU A 235 -12.91 10.63 0.31
N ASN A 236 -14.11 11.11 0.60
CA ASN A 236 -14.67 11.16 1.95
C ASN A 236 -15.48 9.89 2.19
N TYR A 237 -15.21 9.21 3.29
CA TYR A 237 -15.97 8.05 3.74
C TYR A 237 -16.93 8.46 4.85
N MET A 238 -18.20 8.21 4.66
CA MET A 238 -19.25 8.51 5.64
C MET A 238 -20.45 7.61 5.45
N ASN A 239 -20.93 7.00 6.53
CA ASN A 239 -22.12 6.12 6.51
C ASN A 239 -22.05 5.03 5.43
N SER A 240 -20.93 4.32 5.35
CA SER A 240 -20.67 3.26 4.36
C SER A 240 -20.83 3.75 2.92
N LYS A 241 -20.47 4.99 2.64
CA LYS A 241 -20.43 5.59 1.31
C LYS A 241 -19.11 6.32 1.09
N LEU A 242 -18.63 6.24 -0.13
CA LEU A 242 -17.49 7.03 -0.61
C LEU A 242 -17.98 8.12 -1.55
N VAL A 243 -17.49 9.33 -1.35
CA VAL A 243 -17.79 10.48 -2.21
C VAL A 243 -16.48 11.18 -2.57
N VAL A 244 -16.26 11.42 -3.86
CA VAL A 244 -15.09 12.20 -4.31
C VAL A 244 -15.19 13.61 -3.73
N ASP A 245 -14.16 14.03 -3.04
CA ASP A 245 -14.04 15.34 -2.42
C ASP A 245 -13.51 16.37 -3.43
N SER A 246 -13.70 17.65 -3.14
CA SER A 246 -13.11 18.74 -3.93
C SER A 246 -11.60 18.90 -3.73
N TRP A 247 -11.04 18.30 -2.67
CA TRP A 247 -9.61 18.34 -2.41
C TRP A 247 -8.84 17.55 -3.48
N LYS A 248 -7.93 18.26 -4.15
CA LYS A 248 -7.11 17.68 -5.22
C LYS A 248 -5.74 18.37 -5.22
N ARG A 249 -4.67 17.63 -5.51
CA ARG A 249 -3.31 18.16 -5.70
C ARG A 249 -2.71 17.56 -6.97
N SER A 250 -2.22 18.42 -7.84
CA SER A 250 -1.47 17.97 -9.01
C SER A 250 0.01 17.80 -8.66
N TYR A 251 0.60 16.70 -9.08
CA TYR A 251 2.05 16.48 -9.08
C TYR A 251 2.66 16.65 -10.49
N GLU A 252 1.85 17.09 -11.44
CA GLU A 252 2.31 17.42 -12.79
C GLU A 252 3.17 18.68 -12.76
N ILE A 253 4.35 18.63 -13.35
CA ILE A 253 5.20 19.77 -13.58
C ILE A 253 5.13 20.13 -15.06
N ALA A 254 4.75 21.36 -15.37
CA ALA A 254 4.56 21.83 -16.74
C ALA A 254 5.83 21.64 -17.60
N GLY A 255 5.65 20.98 -18.73
CA GLY A 255 6.74 20.70 -19.67
C GLY A 255 7.55 19.44 -19.34
N GLU A 256 7.22 18.72 -18.27
CA GLU A 256 7.88 17.49 -17.88
C GLU A 256 6.96 16.27 -17.99
N ALA A 257 7.55 15.16 -18.43
CA ALA A 257 6.82 13.91 -18.58
C ALA A 257 6.74 13.16 -17.27
N GLN A 258 5.83 13.58 -16.39
CA GLN A 258 5.61 12.95 -15.10
C GLN A 258 4.22 12.36 -15.04
N SER A 259 4.12 11.14 -14.56
CA SER A 259 2.84 10.50 -14.36
C SER A 259 2.94 9.27 -13.47
N ASP A 260 1.78 8.75 -13.10
CA ASP A 260 1.63 7.43 -12.50
C ASP A 260 2.41 7.28 -11.18
N ALA A 261 2.25 8.21 -10.26
CA ALA A 261 2.74 8.01 -8.91
C ALA A 261 2.19 6.71 -8.34
N TRP A 262 3.08 5.91 -7.70
CA TRP A 262 2.73 4.54 -7.38
C TRP A 262 1.86 4.43 -6.13
N ASP A 263 2.43 4.63 -4.97
CA ASP A 263 1.73 4.49 -3.68
C ASP A 263 1.76 5.80 -2.91
N THR A 264 0.73 6.05 -2.14
CA THR A 264 0.69 7.15 -1.18
C THR A 264 1.12 6.69 0.21
N THR A 265 1.75 7.60 0.94
CA THR A 265 2.08 7.45 2.37
C THR A 265 1.68 8.73 3.09
N ILE A 266 1.03 8.64 4.25
CA ILE A 266 0.61 9.80 5.02
C ILE A 266 1.46 9.94 6.27
N GLY A 267 1.94 11.15 6.52
CA GLY A 267 2.69 11.47 7.74
C GLY A 267 3.02 12.93 7.85
N ASP A 268 3.03 13.47 9.07
CA ASP A 268 3.30 14.87 9.38
C ASP A 268 2.36 15.85 8.65
N ASN A 269 1.06 15.55 8.65
CA ASN A 269 0.03 16.32 7.95
C ASN A 269 0.29 16.50 6.45
N ARG A 270 0.98 15.52 5.84
CA ARG A 270 1.32 15.49 4.41
C ARG A 270 1.02 14.14 3.81
N ILE A 271 0.71 14.17 2.52
CA ILE A 271 0.71 12.99 1.68
C ILE A 271 2.00 12.96 0.87
N TRP A 272 2.69 11.83 0.95
CA TRP A 272 3.97 11.59 0.31
C TRP A 272 3.81 10.58 -0.82
N LEU A 273 4.48 10.83 -1.94
CA LEU A 273 4.50 9.94 -3.09
C LEU A 273 5.78 10.12 -3.90
N MET A 274 6.04 9.17 -4.78
CA MET A 274 7.05 9.30 -5.81
C MET A 274 6.42 9.14 -7.19
N ASP A 275 6.78 10.00 -8.12
CA ASP A 275 6.41 9.83 -9.52
C ASP A 275 7.29 8.78 -10.22
N MET A 276 6.91 8.38 -11.40
CA MET A 276 7.65 7.41 -12.20
C MET A 276 8.63 8.07 -13.19
N GLY A 277 8.68 9.39 -13.28
CA GLY A 277 9.56 10.13 -14.18
C GLY A 277 9.35 9.80 -15.66
N ARG A 278 8.15 9.42 -16.07
CA ARG A 278 7.84 8.96 -17.43
C ARG A 278 6.52 9.52 -17.96
N PRO A 279 6.36 9.53 -19.31
CA PRO A 279 5.07 9.86 -19.91
C PRO A 279 3.95 8.92 -19.44
N PRO A 280 2.69 9.35 -19.50
CA PRO A 280 1.56 8.48 -19.28
C PRO A 280 1.63 7.19 -20.11
N GLY A 281 1.27 6.09 -19.51
CA GLY A 281 1.25 4.80 -20.17
C GLY A 281 2.18 3.77 -19.55
N TRP A 282 1.59 2.59 -19.31
CA TRP A 282 2.31 1.46 -18.75
C TRP A 282 3.47 1.05 -19.66
N MET A 283 4.62 0.76 -19.08
CA MET A 283 5.80 0.26 -19.79
C MET A 283 6.50 1.27 -20.72
N ARG A 284 6.18 2.55 -20.68
CA ARG A 284 6.96 3.55 -21.42
C ARG A 284 8.27 3.83 -20.68
N PRO A 285 9.39 3.97 -21.38
CA PRO A 285 10.64 4.40 -20.76
C PRO A 285 10.45 5.74 -20.06
N GLY A 286 11.04 5.89 -18.90
CA GLY A 286 11.12 7.19 -18.24
C GLY A 286 11.94 8.16 -19.07
N THR A 287 11.59 9.43 -19.01
CA THR A 287 12.23 10.53 -19.73
C THR A 287 12.68 11.65 -18.81
N ALA A 288 12.33 11.58 -17.54
CA ALA A 288 12.70 12.54 -16.51
C ALA A 288 13.19 11.81 -15.25
N GLU A 289 13.89 12.51 -14.39
CA GLU A 289 14.27 12.02 -13.08
C GLU A 289 13.04 11.80 -12.21
N GLN A 290 13.10 10.81 -11.32
CA GLN A 290 12.07 10.57 -10.32
C GLN A 290 12.09 11.66 -9.25
N ARG A 291 10.93 12.00 -8.71
CA ARG A 291 10.77 12.97 -7.65
C ARG A 291 9.92 12.43 -6.53
N ALA A 292 10.30 12.81 -5.32
CA ALA A 292 9.46 12.62 -4.16
C ALA A 292 8.70 13.93 -3.87
N PHE A 293 7.40 13.82 -3.66
CA PHE A 293 6.51 14.94 -3.37
C PHE A 293 5.92 14.77 -1.97
N GLY A 294 5.77 15.90 -1.27
CA GLY A 294 5.04 15.99 -0.01
C GLY A 294 4.05 17.14 -0.07
N PHE A 295 2.76 16.83 -0.20
CA PHE A 295 1.69 17.82 -0.26
C PHE A 295 1.00 17.94 1.09
N SER A 296 0.87 19.16 1.59
CA SER A 296 0.11 19.43 2.82
C SER A 296 -1.35 19.02 2.65
N LEU A 297 -1.92 18.37 3.66
CA LEU A 297 -3.33 17.99 3.69
C LEU A 297 -4.25 19.18 4.01
N THR A 298 -3.71 20.26 4.57
CA THR A 298 -4.47 21.43 5.05
C THR A 298 -4.12 22.74 4.36
N ASP A 299 -2.92 22.87 3.76
CA ASP A 299 -2.44 24.09 3.13
C ASP A 299 -2.05 23.83 1.67
N GLU A 300 -2.79 24.40 0.72
CA GLU A 300 -2.58 24.19 -0.72
C GLU A 300 -1.25 24.74 -1.24
N THR A 301 -0.67 25.69 -0.55
CA THR A 301 0.55 26.38 -0.97
C THR A 301 1.82 25.72 -0.43
N GLU A 302 1.69 24.83 0.55
CA GLU A 302 2.82 24.23 1.24
C GLU A 302 3.16 22.84 0.66
N ASN A 303 4.00 22.82 -0.37
CA ASN A 303 4.45 21.59 -1.02
C ASN A 303 5.98 21.44 -0.90
N LEU A 304 6.42 20.22 -0.71
CA LEU A 304 7.83 19.85 -0.75
C LEU A 304 8.09 19.00 -1.99
N VAL A 305 9.20 19.26 -2.66
CA VAL A 305 9.64 18.48 -3.81
C VAL A 305 11.12 18.16 -3.64
N PHE A 306 11.45 16.89 -3.62
CA PHE A 306 12.81 16.40 -3.66
C PHE A 306 13.09 15.87 -5.07
N ALA A 307 13.95 16.55 -5.80
CA ALA A 307 14.28 16.21 -7.18
C ALA A 307 15.59 15.39 -7.28
N ASN A 308 15.92 14.97 -8.48
CA ASN A 308 17.18 14.33 -8.87
C ASN A 308 17.41 12.95 -8.26
N HIS A 309 16.35 12.14 -8.21
CA HIS A 309 16.45 10.77 -7.76
C HIS A 309 16.29 9.79 -8.90
N GLY A 310 17.30 8.97 -9.06
CA GLY A 310 17.27 7.83 -9.95
C GLY A 310 17.28 8.15 -11.45
N SER A 311 17.37 7.08 -12.19
CA SER A 311 17.24 7.10 -13.63
C SER A 311 15.78 6.95 -14.04
N PRO A 312 15.41 7.51 -15.20
CA PRO A 312 14.11 7.32 -15.82
C PRO A 312 13.74 5.85 -16.14
N PHE A 313 14.58 4.89 -15.82
CA PHE A 313 14.33 3.46 -16.03
C PHE A 313 13.83 2.68 -14.82
N ALA A 314 13.59 3.32 -13.70
CA ALA A 314 13.02 2.61 -12.56
C ALA A 314 11.61 2.14 -12.91
N TRP A 315 11.44 0.83 -12.95
CA TRP A 315 10.19 0.17 -13.27
C TRP A 315 9.13 0.36 -12.20
N ASN A 316 9.59 0.57 -10.98
CA ASN A 316 8.74 0.63 -9.83
C ASN A 316 9.45 1.50 -8.79
N PRO A 317 9.13 2.79 -8.70
CA PRO A 317 9.62 3.57 -7.59
C PRO A 317 9.11 2.92 -6.33
N GLY A 318 10.01 2.50 -5.45
CA GLY A 318 9.59 1.97 -4.16
C GLY A 318 8.69 2.99 -3.48
N PRO A 319 7.51 2.58 -2.98
CA PRO A 319 6.65 3.51 -2.26
C PRO A 319 7.42 4.09 -1.07
N PRO A 320 7.38 5.42 -0.85
CA PRO A 320 8.17 6.03 0.18
C PRO A 320 7.75 5.55 1.58
N LEU A 321 8.70 5.50 2.48
CA LEU A 321 8.49 5.31 3.91
C LEU A 321 8.56 6.69 4.57
N PHE A 322 7.71 6.96 5.55
CA PHE A 322 7.81 8.16 6.37
C PHE A 322 7.93 7.81 7.84
N ASP A 323 9.02 8.23 8.46
CA ASP A 323 9.21 8.13 9.91
C ASP A 323 8.70 9.41 10.59
N PRO A 324 7.51 9.38 11.23
CA PRO A 324 6.92 10.56 11.84
C PRO A 324 7.69 11.02 13.09
N THR A 325 8.43 10.13 13.74
CA THR A 325 9.21 10.47 14.92
C THR A 325 10.47 11.26 14.58
N ARG A 326 11.16 10.82 13.51
CA ARG A 326 12.43 11.46 13.07
C ARG A 326 12.21 12.49 11.97
N LYS A 327 11.00 12.60 11.45
CA LYS A 327 10.66 13.49 10.32
C LYS A 327 11.52 13.20 9.09
N ILE A 328 11.67 11.92 8.76
CA ILE A 328 12.48 11.47 7.64
C ILE A 328 11.60 10.75 6.63
N LEU A 329 11.64 11.22 5.39
CA LEU A 329 11.13 10.49 4.23
C LEU A 329 12.25 9.60 3.70
N VAL A 330 12.00 8.32 3.56
CA VAL A 330 12.96 7.35 3.03
C VAL A 330 12.40 6.70 1.79
N HIS A 331 13.22 6.60 0.75
CA HIS A 331 12.87 5.85 -0.45
C HIS A 331 14.08 5.06 -0.98
N TYR A 332 13.79 4.08 -1.83
CA TYR A 332 14.80 3.29 -2.49
C TYR A 332 14.98 3.77 -3.92
N ASP A 333 16.21 4.10 -4.29
CA ASP A 333 16.61 4.34 -5.67
C ASP A 333 17.04 3.02 -6.29
N SER A 334 16.13 2.38 -7.02
CA SER A 334 16.35 1.06 -7.61
C SER A 334 17.41 1.08 -8.72
N PHE A 335 17.68 2.23 -9.32
CA PHE A 335 18.66 2.36 -10.38
C PHE A 335 20.08 2.49 -9.83
N ASN A 336 20.29 3.37 -8.87
CA ASN A 336 21.59 3.57 -8.24
C ASN A 336 21.88 2.56 -7.12
N GLY A 337 20.87 1.76 -6.72
CA GLY A 337 21.00 0.73 -5.69
C GLY A 337 21.17 1.30 -4.29
N GLY A 338 20.58 2.46 -4.01
CA GLY A 338 20.73 3.17 -2.76
C GLY A 338 19.42 3.40 -2.01
N VAL A 339 19.50 3.56 -0.70
CA VAL A 339 18.43 4.07 0.15
C VAL A 339 18.73 5.53 0.47
N ILE A 340 17.78 6.41 0.19
CA ILE A 340 17.91 7.85 0.36
C ILE A 340 16.94 8.29 1.45
N GLY A 341 17.44 9.08 2.41
CA GLY A 341 16.64 9.72 3.45
C GLY A 341 16.65 11.23 3.29
N HIS A 342 15.47 11.84 3.36
CA HIS A 342 15.29 13.28 3.35
C HIS A 342 14.75 13.74 4.70
N HIS A 343 15.42 14.65 5.35
CA HIS A 343 14.87 15.33 6.50
C HIS A 343 13.76 16.28 6.04
N CYS A 344 12.57 16.11 6.57
CA CYS A 344 11.40 16.90 6.25
C CYS A 344 11.23 17.99 7.31
N PRO A 345 11.56 19.26 7.01
CA PRO A 345 11.47 20.32 7.99
C PRO A 345 10.02 20.54 8.43
N THR A 346 9.82 20.76 9.71
CA THR A 346 8.54 21.18 10.27
C THR A 346 8.24 22.64 9.90
N ARG A 347 6.96 23.02 9.94
CA ARG A 347 6.51 24.39 9.66
C ARG A 347 7.25 25.36 10.59
N GLY A 348 8.15 26.16 10.05
CA GLY A 348 8.97 27.14 10.79
C GLY A 348 10.49 26.89 10.76
N GLU A 349 10.94 25.68 10.47
CA GLU A 349 12.38 25.37 10.35
C GLU A 349 12.93 25.64 8.94
N ALA A 350 12.08 25.73 7.94
CA ALA A 350 12.45 25.95 6.53
C ALA A 350 12.90 27.39 6.20
N LYS A 351 13.11 28.24 7.20
CA LYS A 351 13.48 29.66 7.02
C LYS A 351 14.80 30.03 7.69
N GLN A 352 15.68 29.08 7.97
CA GLN A 352 17.03 29.44 8.44
C GLN A 352 18.09 29.10 7.38
#